data_b82198767f3f226a034f34b16af33db8
#
_entry.id   b82198767f3f226a034f34b16af33db8
#
_cell.length_a   1.000
_cell.length_b   1.000
_cell.length_c   1.000
_cell.angle_alpha   90.00
_cell.angle_beta   90.00
_cell.angle_gamma   90.00
#
_symmetry.space_group_name_H-M   'P 1'
#
loop_
_entity.id
_entity.type
_entity.pdbx_description
1 polymer ?
#
loop_
_entity_poly.entity_id
_entity_poly.type
_entity_poly.pdbx_seq_one_letter_code
_entity_poly.pdbx_strand_id
1 'polypeptide(L)'
;RSLTVYLGYKTIENSFKVPIFGNRKLFQAEERTAKKGQYYLLEKARIKYPKLFKDPKRINKPSIVKVQEKKRPLERAFFTVSSYKDYKEKSEEKIKQGVIARKDLEKASIEELAIGTYMNFNFFHTPISNQVDFIGIERRLQTNIHDYNALPAKEQLEMDIDLQNIEVGHTPASIRESLLEKVLKMGDKFVAAVKKEYAPGIIGPFSLQSVITKDLELIVYDVSLRVPGNPIVATTSPYTKYQYGQTFGVGRRIAMEIKRAQEEDRLDEIVT
;
A
#
# COMPACT_ATOMS: atom_id res chain seq x y z
N ARG A 1 5.35 12.62 8.48
CA ARG A 1 5.81 11.81 7.35
C ARG A 1 6.77 10.75 7.85
N SER A 2 6.79 9.58 7.21
CA SER A 2 7.69 8.49 7.59
C SER A 2 9.16 8.90 7.39
N LEU A 3 10.03 8.45 8.28
CA LEU A 3 11.49 8.66 8.21
C LEU A 3 12.07 8.21 6.85
N THR A 4 11.49 7.18 6.25
CA THR A 4 11.88 6.64 4.94
C THR A 4 11.75 7.64 3.79
N VAL A 5 10.81 8.59 3.88
CA VAL A 5 10.61 9.64 2.85
C VAL A 5 11.79 10.62 2.82
N TYR A 6 12.39 10.88 3.99
CA TYR A 6 13.49 11.85 4.10
C TYR A 6 14.85 11.21 3.90
N LEU A 7 15.10 10.07 4.51
CA LEU A 7 16.40 9.43 4.54
C LEU A 7 16.61 8.35 3.47
N GLY A 8 15.50 7.81 2.93
CA GLY A 8 15.53 6.66 2.03
C GLY A 8 15.83 5.33 2.74
N TYR A 9 15.37 4.24 2.15
CA TYR A 9 15.45 2.90 2.74
C TYR A 9 16.89 2.46 3.02
N LYS A 10 17.80 2.67 2.06
CA LYS A 10 19.19 2.25 2.21
C LYS A 10 19.91 2.94 3.35
N THR A 11 19.65 4.24 3.56
CA THR A 11 20.24 5.00 4.67
C THR A 11 19.75 4.50 6.01
N ILE A 12 18.43 4.24 6.13
CA ILE A 12 17.83 3.74 7.36
C ILE A 12 18.37 2.36 7.71
N GLU A 13 18.48 1.47 6.71
CA GLU A 13 18.94 0.11 6.91
C GLU A 13 20.42 0.04 7.31
N ASN A 14 21.29 0.82 6.65
CA ASN A 14 22.74 0.63 6.75
C ASN A 14 23.47 1.68 7.58
N SER A 15 22.98 2.92 7.63
CA SER A 15 23.74 4.06 8.18
C SER A 15 23.06 4.75 9.36
N PHE A 16 21.78 4.56 9.56
CA PHE A 16 21.04 5.21 10.64
C PHE A 16 21.15 4.39 11.93
N LYS A 17 21.90 4.93 12.90
CA LYS A 17 22.24 4.20 14.14
C LYS A 17 21.25 4.38 15.29
N VAL A 18 20.32 5.34 15.17
CA VAL A 18 19.31 5.55 16.22
C VAL A 18 18.32 4.36 16.23
N PRO A 19 17.98 3.82 17.41
CA PRO A 19 16.97 2.79 17.52
C PRO A 19 15.64 3.24 16.92
N ILE A 20 15.01 2.37 16.14
CA ILE A 20 13.75 2.65 15.46
C ILE A 20 12.71 1.62 15.91
N PHE A 21 11.55 2.09 16.35
CA PHE A 21 10.39 1.21 16.50
C PHE A 21 10.01 0.61 15.14
N GLY A 22 10.09 -0.71 15.02
CA GLY A 22 9.83 -1.42 13.78
C GLY A 22 11.04 -2.22 13.27
N ASN A 23 10.84 -2.96 12.19
CA ASN A 23 11.90 -3.71 11.52
C ASN A 23 12.49 -2.89 10.36
N ARG A 24 13.65 -2.27 10.56
CA ARG A 24 14.30 -1.42 9.55
C ARG A 24 14.65 -2.13 8.26
N LYS A 25 14.94 -3.43 8.29
CA LYS A 25 15.27 -4.24 7.11
C LYS A 25 14.06 -4.46 6.21
N LEU A 26 12.86 -4.30 6.76
CA LEU A 26 11.63 -4.56 6.03
C LEU A 26 11.22 -3.39 5.12
N PHE A 27 11.67 -2.17 5.40
CA PHE A 27 11.25 -0.99 4.62
C PHE A 27 11.62 -1.09 3.13
N GLN A 28 12.75 -1.70 2.80
CA GLN A 28 13.15 -1.93 1.40
C GLN A 28 12.15 -2.81 0.62
N ALA A 29 11.38 -3.65 1.29
CA ALA A 29 10.40 -4.52 0.64
C ALA A 29 9.22 -3.74 0.04
N GLU A 30 9.01 -2.47 0.40
CA GLU A 30 8.06 -1.59 -0.28
C GLU A 30 8.56 -1.17 -1.68
N GLU A 31 9.87 -1.28 -1.98
CA GLU A 31 10.39 -0.97 -3.30
C GLU A 31 9.96 -2.04 -4.31
N ARG A 32 9.35 -1.62 -5.42
CA ARG A 32 8.85 -2.52 -6.47
C ARG A 32 9.94 -3.33 -7.16
N THR A 33 11.16 -2.79 -7.18
CA THR A 33 12.35 -3.42 -7.77
C THR A 33 13.13 -4.30 -6.81
N ALA A 34 12.71 -4.36 -5.53
CA ALA A 34 13.35 -5.20 -4.54
C ALA A 34 13.15 -6.69 -4.90
N LYS A 35 14.22 -7.49 -4.81
CA LYS A 35 14.16 -8.93 -5.11
C LYS A 35 13.12 -9.66 -4.26
N LYS A 36 13.00 -9.30 -2.97
CA LYS A 36 11.99 -9.79 -2.04
C LYS A 36 10.98 -8.67 -1.73
N GLY A 37 10.47 -8.00 -2.76
CA GLY A 37 9.54 -6.88 -2.63
C GLY A 37 8.11 -7.33 -2.31
N GLN A 38 7.20 -6.37 -2.31
CA GLN A 38 5.80 -6.57 -1.89
C GLN A 38 5.10 -7.74 -2.62
N TYR A 39 5.26 -7.87 -3.94
CA TYR A 39 4.60 -8.95 -4.69
C TYR A 39 5.20 -10.33 -4.38
N TYR A 40 6.51 -10.40 -4.14
CA TYR A 40 7.14 -11.62 -3.65
C TYR A 40 6.55 -12.05 -2.30
N LEU A 41 6.38 -11.10 -1.37
CA LEU A 41 5.79 -11.38 -0.05
C LEU A 41 4.32 -11.79 -0.15
N LEU A 42 3.54 -11.14 -1.02
CA LEU A 42 2.15 -11.50 -1.28
C LEU A 42 2.03 -12.91 -1.87
N GLU A 43 2.92 -13.29 -2.78
CA GLU A 43 2.98 -14.64 -3.35
C GLU A 43 3.30 -15.68 -2.26
N LYS A 44 4.30 -15.42 -1.40
CA LYS A 44 4.63 -16.29 -0.26
C LYS A 44 3.48 -16.42 0.73
N ALA A 45 2.71 -15.37 0.92
CA ALA A 45 1.51 -15.36 1.76
C ALA A 45 0.29 -16.02 1.08
N ARG A 46 0.37 -16.39 -0.20
CA ARG A 46 -0.76 -16.86 -1.03
C ARG A 46 -1.91 -15.86 -1.04
N ILE A 47 -1.57 -14.58 -1.17
CA ILE A 47 -2.53 -13.47 -1.30
C ILE A 47 -2.57 -13.07 -2.77
N LYS A 48 -3.77 -12.89 -3.32
CA LYS A 48 -3.95 -12.45 -4.70
C LYS A 48 -3.43 -11.02 -4.88
N TYR A 49 -2.71 -10.80 -5.97
CA TYR A 49 -2.24 -9.50 -6.42
C TYR A 49 -2.42 -9.34 -7.93
N PRO A 50 -2.37 -8.11 -8.49
CA PRO A 50 -2.54 -7.89 -9.92
C PRO A 50 -1.51 -8.66 -10.75
N LYS A 51 -1.92 -9.17 -11.91
CA LYS A 51 -0.99 -9.80 -12.85
C LYS A 51 0.08 -8.80 -13.30
N LEU A 52 1.34 -9.21 -13.22
CA LEU A 52 2.47 -8.40 -13.66
C LEU A 52 2.84 -8.74 -15.11
N PHE A 53 3.08 -7.71 -15.93
CA PHE A 53 3.58 -7.85 -17.30
C PHE A 53 5.06 -7.47 -17.32
N LYS A 54 5.92 -8.45 -17.49
CA LYS A 54 7.39 -8.24 -17.61
C LYS A 54 7.77 -7.60 -18.95
N ASP A 55 6.97 -7.84 -19.99
CA ASP A 55 7.17 -7.31 -21.33
C ASP A 55 5.92 -6.52 -21.75
N PRO A 56 6.05 -5.22 -22.07
CA PRO A 56 4.95 -4.40 -22.54
C PRO A 56 4.20 -4.97 -23.76
N LYS A 57 4.88 -5.75 -24.60
CA LYS A 57 4.28 -6.42 -25.77
C LYS A 57 3.21 -7.46 -25.39
N ARG A 58 3.20 -7.90 -24.13
CA ARG A 58 2.23 -8.87 -23.60
C ARG A 58 1.00 -8.25 -22.97
N ILE A 59 0.87 -6.92 -23.03
CA ILE A 59 -0.32 -6.22 -22.55
C ILE A 59 -1.50 -6.60 -23.45
N ASN A 60 -2.49 -7.27 -22.87
CA ASN A 60 -3.70 -7.74 -23.55
C ASN A 60 -5.00 -7.42 -22.79
N LYS A 61 -4.93 -6.57 -21.78
CA LYS A 61 -6.03 -6.11 -20.95
C LYS A 61 -5.70 -4.75 -20.33
N PRO A 62 -6.69 -4.01 -19.79
CA PRO A 62 -6.43 -2.78 -19.07
C PRO A 62 -5.35 -2.95 -18.02
N SER A 63 -4.35 -2.11 -18.08
CA SER A 63 -3.16 -2.17 -17.24
C SER A 63 -2.75 -0.79 -16.79
N ILE A 64 -2.04 -0.73 -15.66
CA ILE A 64 -1.46 0.51 -15.14
C ILE A 64 0.06 0.40 -15.19
N VAL A 65 0.69 1.42 -15.75
CA VAL A 65 2.15 1.60 -15.77
C VAL A 65 2.51 2.48 -14.59
N LYS A 66 3.33 1.95 -13.67
CA LYS A 66 3.78 2.64 -12.47
C LYS A 66 5.26 2.93 -12.60
N VAL A 67 5.61 4.19 -12.82
CA VAL A 67 7.00 4.63 -12.94
C VAL A 67 7.54 5.04 -11.58
N GLN A 68 8.77 4.66 -11.25
CA GLN A 68 9.42 5.11 -10.02
C GLN A 68 9.88 6.57 -10.17
N GLU A 69 9.38 7.43 -9.30
CA GLU A 69 9.77 8.83 -9.27
C GLU A 69 10.85 9.10 -8.21
N LYS A 70 11.91 9.78 -8.63
CA LYS A 70 12.96 10.24 -7.73
C LYS A 70 12.79 11.69 -7.26
N LYS A 71 11.94 12.51 -7.89
CA LYS A 71 12.00 13.97 -7.74
C LYS A 71 10.67 14.73 -7.65
N ARG A 72 9.50 14.07 -7.57
CA ARG A 72 8.25 14.84 -7.52
C ARG A 72 7.64 14.93 -6.13
N PRO A 73 7.30 16.14 -5.66
CA PRO A 73 6.68 16.34 -4.35
C PRO A 73 5.21 15.94 -4.28
N LEU A 74 4.50 15.74 -5.40
CA LEU A 74 3.05 15.67 -5.41
C LEU A 74 2.43 14.42 -6.07
N GLU A 75 3.06 13.77 -7.07
CA GLU A 75 2.42 12.64 -7.77
C GLU A 75 3.38 11.56 -8.24
N ARG A 76 2.86 10.33 -8.26
CA ARG A 76 3.50 9.19 -8.93
C ARG A 76 3.10 9.22 -10.40
N ALA A 77 4.06 9.08 -11.32
CA ALA A 77 3.78 9.01 -12.75
C ALA A 77 3.12 7.66 -13.09
N PHE A 78 1.80 7.63 -12.97
CA PHE A 78 0.98 6.50 -13.35
C PHE A 78 0.19 6.85 -14.60
N PHE A 79 0.10 5.90 -15.53
CA PHE A 79 -0.81 6.01 -16.66
C PHE A 79 -1.38 4.64 -17.03
N THR A 80 -2.58 4.64 -17.57
CA THR A 80 -3.28 3.42 -17.96
C THR A 80 -3.09 3.12 -19.43
N VAL A 81 -3.02 1.82 -19.75
CA VAL A 81 -2.83 1.33 -21.11
C VAL A 81 -3.66 0.07 -21.33
N SER A 82 -4.11 -0.16 -22.57
CA SER A 82 -4.90 -1.35 -22.94
C SER A 82 -4.17 -2.30 -23.90
N SER A 83 -3.10 -1.82 -24.54
CA SER A 83 -2.32 -2.56 -25.53
C SER A 83 -0.88 -2.07 -25.60
N TYR A 84 -0.04 -2.80 -26.32
CA TYR A 84 1.33 -2.35 -26.60
C TYR A 84 1.40 -1.07 -27.44
N LYS A 85 0.46 -0.88 -28.37
CA LYS A 85 0.36 0.36 -29.16
C LYS A 85 0.07 1.54 -28.24
N ASP A 86 -0.96 1.44 -27.41
CA ASP A 86 -1.35 2.45 -26.43
C ASP A 86 -0.20 2.75 -25.43
N TYR A 87 0.52 1.71 -24.99
CA TYR A 87 1.71 1.88 -24.14
C TYR A 87 2.78 2.75 -24.81
N LYS A 88 3.08 2.53 -26.09
CA LYS A 88 4.08 3.35 -26.80
C LYS A 88 3.63 4.79 -26.93
N GLU A 89 2.41 5.02 -27.39
CA GLU A 89 1.85 6.35 -27.62
C GLU A 89 1.84 7.18 -26.34
N LYS A 90 1.28 6.64 -25.26
CA LYS A 90 1.22 7.34 -23.96
C LYS A 90 2.59 7.51 -23.30
N SER A 91 3.49 6.54 -23.45
CA SER A 91 4.87 6.70 -22.94
C SER A 91 5.58 7.85 -23.61
N GLU A 92 5.51 7.97 -24.96
CA GLU A 92 6.13 9.07 -25.70
C GLU A 92 5.49 10.42 -25.35
N GLU A 93 4.17 10.45 -25.19
CA GLU A 93 3.45 11.64 -24.76
C GLU A 93 3.94 12.12 -23.38
N LYS A 94 4.00 11.24 -22.37
CA LYS A 94 4.47 11.57 -21.02
C LYS A 94 5.95 11.97 -20.99
N ILE A 95 6.77 11.43 -21.88
CA ILE A 95 8.16 11.86 -22.06
C ILE A 95 8.21 13.28 -22.65
N LYS A 96 7.43 13.57 -23.70
CA LYS A 96 7.35 14.92 -24.32
C LYS A 96 6.86 15.97 -23.31
N GLN A 97 5.90 15.61 -22.46
CA GLN A 97 5.41 16.47 -21.38
C GLN A 97 6.42 16.64 -20.22
N GLY A 98 7.55 15.93 -20.24
CA GLY A 98 8.54 15.98 -19.16
C GLY A 98 8.08 15.31 -17.85
N VAL A 99 6.99 14.53 -17.92
CA VAL A 99 6.43 13.81 -16.75
C VAL A 99 7.33 12.67 -16.34
N ILE A 100 7.89 11.94 -17.31
CA ILE A 100 8.80 10.81 -17.10
C ILE A 100 10.01 10.92 -18.02
N ALA A 101 11.12 10.30 -17.66
CA ALA A 101 12.25 10.12 -18.57
C ALA A 101 12.23 8.70 -19.19
N ARG A 102 12.76 8.54 -20.40
CA ARG A 102 12.79 7.26 -21.10
C ARG A 102 13.42 6.13 -20.25
N LYS A 103 14.50 6.44 -19.54
CA LYS A 103 15.19 5.50 -18.63
C LYS A 103 14.32 5.04 -17.44
N ASP A 104 13.29 5.78 -17.08
CA ASP A 104 12.43 5.45 -15.94
C ASP A 104 11.46 4.32 -16.32
N LEU A 105 11.16 4.17 -17.63
CA LEU A 105 10.32 3.09 -18.15
C LEU A 105 10.98 1.70 -18.01
N GLU A 106 12.31 1.62 -18.01
CA GLU A 106 13.04 0.36 -17.83
C GLU A 106 12.80 -0.24 -16.44
N LYS A 107 12.47 0.60 -15.47
CA LYS A 107 12.19 0.22 -14.08
C LYS A 107 10.71 0.31 -13.72
N ALA A 108 9.87 0.61 -14.70
CA ALA A 108 8.43 0.69 -14.48
C ALA A 108 7.83 -0.69 -14.22
N SER A 109 6.89 -0.75 -13.28
CA SER A 109 6.03 -1.91 -13.09
C SER A 109 4.80 -1.75 -13.97
N ILE A 110 4.48 -2.79 -14.74
CA ILE A 110 3.24 -2.86 -15.53
C ILE A 110 2.35 -3.91 -14.91
N GLU A 111 1.20 -3.48 -14.43
CA GLU A 111 0.28 -4.30 -13.65
C GLU A 111 -1.10 -4.28 -14.29
N GLU A 112 -1.81 -5.39 -14.22
CA GLU A 112 -3.23 -5.42 -14.56
C GLU A 112 -3.98 -4.39 -13.71
N LEU A 113 -4.82 -3.59 -14.35
CA LEU A 113 -5.70 -2.67 -13.65
C LEU A 113 -6.86 -3.47 -13.05
N ALA A 114 -6.76 -3.74 -11.75
CA ALA A 114 -7.82 -4.40 -11.02
C ALA A 114 -9.00 -3.42 -10.86
N ILE A 115 -10.18 -3.84 -11.33
CA ILE A 115 -11.40 -3.04 -11.31
C ILE A 115 -12.27 -3.50 -10.14
N GLY A 116 -12.72 -2.54 -9.32
CA GLY A 116 -13.57 -2.80 -8.16
C GLY A 116 -13.54 -1.66 -7.15
N THR A 117 -13.92 -1.95 -5.93
CA THR A 117 -13.93 -0.99 -4.84
C THR A 117 -12.59 -0.99 -4.12
N TYR A 118 -11.93 0.16 -4.09
CA TYR A 118 -10.65 0.33 -3.42
C TYR A 118 -10.85 0.50 -1.92
N MET A 119 -10.17 -0.34 -1.14
CA MET A 119 -10.17 -0.33 0.32
C MET A 119 -8.76 -0.58 0.83
N ASN A 120 -8.34 0.14 1.86
CA ASN A 120 -7.09 -0.10 2.55
C ASN A 120 -7.38 -0.76 3.90
N PHE A 121 -6.76 -1.89 4.15
CA PHE A 121 -6.90 -2.64 5.40
C PHE A 121 -5.68 -2.38 6.27
N ASN A 122 -5.92 -1.84 7.45
CA ASN A 122 -4.88 -1.39 8.36
C ASN A 122 -4.78 -2.34 9.55
N PHE A 123 -3.55 -2.75 9.83
CA PHE A 123 -3.21 -3.73 10.86
C PHE A 123 -2.08 -3.23 11.74
N PHE A 124 -1.91 -3.90 12.87
CA PHE A 124 -0.78 -3.74 13.75
C PHE A 124 -0.34 -5.12 14.22
N HIS A 125 0.91 -5.49 14.02
CA HIS A 125 1.49 -6.72 14.55
C HIS A 125 2.32 -6.42 15.79
N THR A 126 2.01 -7.12 16.87
CA THR A 126 2.80 -7.11 18.10
C THR A 126 3.63 -8.38 18.20
N PRO A 127 4.96 -8.31 18.15
CA PRO A 127 5.79 -9.48 18.38
C PRO A 127 5.70 -10.00 19.83
N ILE A 128 5.40 -9.13 20.79
CA ILE A 128 5.30 -9.45 22.22
C ILE A 128 4.25 -10.54 22.50
N SER A 129 3.06 -10.44 21.92
CA SER A 129 2.01 -11.46 22.00
C SER A 129 1.84 -12.27 20.73
N ASN A 130 2.63 -11.99 19.68
CA ASN A 130 2.52 -12.57 18.34
C ASN A 130 1.09 -12.46 17.77
N GLN A 131 0.46 -11.32 17.97
CA GLN A 131 -0.93 -11.04 17.62
C GLN A 131 -1.01 -9.99 16.51
N VAL A 132 -2.00 -10.14 15.65
CA VAL A 132 -2.32 -9.15 14.58
C VAL A 132 -3.62 -8.44 14.95
N ASP A 133 -3.49 -7.17 15.30
CA ASP A 133 -4.65 -6.32 15.56
C ASP A 133 -5.16 -5.72 14.25
N PHE A 134 -6.47 -5.68 14.08
CA PHE A 134 -7.11 -5.01 12.97
C PHE A 134 -7.48 -3.57 13.36
N ILE A 135 -6.74 -2.60 12.80
CA ILE A 135 -6.88 -1.18 13.17
C ILE A 135 -8.07 -0.54 12.47
N GLY A 136 -8.44 -1.01 11.28
CA GLY A 136 -9.61 -0.53 10.59
C GLY A 136 -9.46 -0.45 9.08
N ILE A 137 -10.48 0.10 8.45
CA ILE A 137 -10.60 0.22 7.00
C ILE A 137 -10.72 1.69 6.64
N GLU A 138 -10.07 2.07 5.56
CA GLU A 138 -10.25 3.39 4.99
C GLU A 138 -10.36 3.32 3.46
N ARG A 139 -10.94 4.36 2.91
CA ARG A 139 -10.98 4.61 1.48
C ARG A 139 -10.24 5.90 1.18
N ARG A 140 -9.35 5.84 0.20
CA ARG A 140 -8.62 7.02 -0.27
C ARG A 140 -9.54 7.92 -1.10
N LEU A 141 -9.52 9.20 -0.83
CA LEU A 141 -10.16 10.22 -1.66
C LEU A 141 -9.12 10.81 -2.61
N GLN A 142 -9.46 10.83 -3.89
CA GLN A 142 -8.59 11.33 -4.96
C GLN A 142 -9.34 12.38 -5.79
N THR A 143 -8.63 13.39 -6.28
CA THR A 143 -9.21 14.42 -7.15
C THR A 143 -9.68 13.83 -8.47
N ASN A 144 -10.68 14.45 -9.06
CA ASN A 144 -11.19 14.27 -10.41
C ASN A 144 -11.86 12.92 -10.73
N ILE A 145 -11.36 11.80 -10.17
CA ILE A 145 -11.83 10.48 -10.59
C ILE A 145 -13.24 10.17 -10.09
N HIS A 146 -13.61 10.63 -8.89
CA HIS A 146 -14.94 10.37 -8.34
C HIS A 146 -16.00 11.18 -9.07
N ASP A 147 -15.76 12.46 -9.28
CA ASP A 147 -16.69 13.35 -9.96
C ASP A 147 -16.82 12.97 -11.43
N TYR A 148 -15.71 12.66 -12.10
CA TYR A 148 -15.72 12.18 -13.47
C TYR A 148 -16.48 10.86 -13.62
N ASN A 149 -16.29 9.90 -12.74
CA ASN A 149 -16.99 8.62 -12.77
C ASN A 149 -18.48 8.72 -12.42
N ALA A 150 -18.92 9.82 -11.81
CA ALA A 150 -20.33 10.10 -11.56
C ALA A 150 -21.08 10.62 -12.79
N LEU A 151 -20.36 11.05 -13.82
CA LEU A 151 -20.95 11.55 -15.06
C LEU A 151 -21.49 10.41 -15.92
N PRO A 152 -22.53 10.64 -16.73
CA PRO A 152 -22.97 9.69 -17.76
C PRO A 152 -21.83 9.36 -18.73
N ALA A 153 -21.77 8.11 -19.20
CA ALA A 153 -20.68 7.64 -20.07
C ALA A 153 -20.50 8.49 -21.33
N LYS A 154 -21.59 9.03 -21.89
CA LYS A 154 -21.53 9.96 -23.04
C LYS A 154 -20.73 11.22 -22.70
N GLU A 155 -21.01 11.83 -21.56
CA GLU A 155 -20.32 13.05 -21.11
C GLU A 155 -18.84 12.77 -20.80
N GLN A 156 -18.54 11.60 -20.20
CA GLN A 156 -17.16 11.18 -19.95
C GLN A 156 -16.34 11.10 -21.27
N LEU A 157 -16.95 10.62 -22.35
CA LEU A 157 -16.29 10.50 -23.65
C LEU A 157 -16.12 11.83 -24.39
N GLU A 158 -16.95 12.83 -24.09
CA GLU A 158 -16.92 14.16 -24.69
C GLU A 158 -15.95 15.12 -23.99
N MET A 159 -15.48 14.76 -22.77
CA MET A 159 -14.58 15.61 -22.00
C MET A 159 -13.12 15.21 -22.21
N ASP A 160 -12.31 16.17 -22.71
CA ASP A 160 -10.85 16.08 -22.73
C ASP A 160 -10.30 16.56 -21.38
N ILE A 161 -10.32 15.68 -20.38
CA ILE A 161 -9.86 15.97 -19.02
C ILE A 161 -8.59 15.16 -18.74
N ASP A 162 -7.51 15.81 -18.36
CA ASP A 162 -6.34 15.17 -17.78
C ASP A 162 -6.67 14.74 -16.34
N LEU A 163 -7.05 13.47 -16.17
CA LEU A 163 -7.40 12.90 -14.88
C LEU A 163 -6.13 12.66 -14.06
N GLN A 164 -5.87 13.56 -13.15
CA GLN A 164 -4.78 13.42 -12.18
C GLN A 164 -5.33 12.86 -10.87
N ASN A 165 -4.82 11.69 -10.45
CA ASN A 165 -5.19 11.06 -9.19
C ASN A 165 -4.36 11.63 -8.03
N ILE A 166 -4.67 12.86 -7.62
CA ILE A 166 -4.04 13.47 -6.45
C ILE A 166 -4.79 13.00 -5.20
N GLU A 167 -4.06 12.42 -4.25
CA GLU A 167 -4.61 12.07 -2.95
C GLU A 167 -4.88 13.34 -2.14
N VAL A 168 -6.16 13.56 -1.81
CA VAL A 168 -6.61 14.71 -1.04
C VAL A 168 -7.01 14.35 0.39
N GLY A 169 -7.19 13.08 0.69
CA GLY A 169 -7.57 12.64 2.02
C GLY A 169 -8.01 11.18 2.08
N HIS A 170 -8.52 10.81 3.25
CA HIS A 170 -9.03 9.48 3.54
C HIS A 170 -10.36 9.57 4.27
N THR A 171 -11.24 8.61 4.04
CA THR A 171 -12.48 8.44 4.79
C THR A 171 -12.51 7.06 5.42
N PRO A 172 -12.97 6.93 6.69
CA PRO A 172 -13.21 5.64 7.30
C PRO A 172 -14.27 4.87 6.51
N ALA A 173 -14.10 3.57 6.45
CA ALA A 173 -15.04 2.69 5.74
C ALA A 173 -15.30 1.42 6.55
N SER A 174 -16.38 0.72 6.19
CA SER A 174 -16.66 -0.62 6.64
C SER A 174 -16.90 -1.54 5.45
N ILE A 175 -16.80 -2.83 5.68
CA ILE A 175 -17.12 -3.87 4.70
C ILE A 175 -18.18 -4.81 5.26
N ARG A 176 -18.80 -5.57 4.38
CA ARG A 176 -19.72 -6.61 4.79
C ARG A 176 -19.00 -7.68 5.62
N GLU A 177 -19.68 -8.23 6.59
CA GLU A 177 -19.14 -9.20 7.56
C GLU A 177 -18.46 -10.41 6.89
N SER A 178 -19.06 -10.96 5.84
CA SER A 178 -18.51 -12.10 5.10
C SER A 178 -17.14 -11.86 4.46
N LEU A 179 -16.72 -10.60 4.28
CA LEU A 179 -15.39 -10.23 3.81
C LEU A 179 -14.42 -9.96 4.95
N LEU A 180 -14.92 -9.54 6.11
CA LEU A 180 -14.07 -9.19 7.25
C LEU A 180 -13.21 -10.37 7.70
N GLU A 181 -13.79 -11.57 7.79
CA GLU A 181 -13.04 -12.78 8.13
C GLU A 181 -11.90 -13.06 7.13
N LYS A 182 -12.15 -12.85 5.83
CA LYS A 182 -11.12 -12.99 4.79
C LYS A 182 -9.98 -11.98 4.97
N VAL A 183 -10.32 -10.74 5.35
CA VAL A 183 -9.35 -9.67 5.60
C VAL A 183 -8.50 -10.00 6.83
N LEU A 184 -9.09 -10.44 7.92
CA LEU A 184 -8.34 -10.85 9.13
C LEU A 184 -7.35 -11.97 8.80
N LYS A 185 -7.83 -13.05 8.16
CA LYS A 185 -6.97 -14.16 7.69
C LYS A 185 -5.87 -13.72 6.74
N MET A 186 -6.13 -12.68 5.93
CA MET A 186 -5.14 -12.11 5.02
C MET A 186 -4.01 -11.42 5.79
N GLY A 187 -4.33 -10.65 6.85
CA GLY A 187 -3.35 -10.05 7.75
C GLY A 187 -2.44 -11.09 8.40
N ASP A 188 -3.02 -12.15 8.99
CA ASP A 188 -2.28 -13.24 9.63
C ASP A 188 -1.34 -13.96 8.65
N LYS A 189 -1.83 -14.32 7.46
CA LYS A 189 -1.02 -14.96 6.41
C LYS A 189 0.14 -14.08 5.98
N PHE A 190 -0.09 -12.78 5.85
CA PHE A 190 0.95 -11.85 5.43
C PHE A 190 2.04 -11.73 6.49
N VAL A 191 1.68 -11.55 7.76
CA VAL A 191 2.63 -11.51 8.89
C VAL A 191 3.46 -12.79 8.95
N ALA A 192 2.81 -13.96 8.87
CA ALA A 192 3.50 -15.24 8.91
C ALA A 192 4.51 -15.42 7.73
N ALA A 193 4.16 -14.95 6.54
CA ALA A 193 5.05 -15.00 5.38
C ALA A 193 6.24 -14.04 5.54
N VAL A 194 5.98 -12.81 5.97
CA VAL A 194 7.03 -11.82 6.19
C VAL A 194 8.01 -12.27 7.27
N LYS A 195 7.56 -12.87 8.36
CA LYS A 195 8.42 -13.38 9.42
C LYS A 195 9.45 -14.40 8.91
N LYS A 196 9.06 -15.23 7.95
CA LYS A 196 9.95 -16.23 7.32
C LYS A 196 11.01 -15.61 6.40
N GLU A 197 10.67 -14.51 5.72
CA GLU A 197 11.52 -13.90 4.70
C GLU A 197 12.40 -12.77 5.23
N TYR A 198 11.94 -12.08 6.27
CA TYR A 198 12.56 -10.91 6.91
C TYR A 198 12.46 -10.98 8.44
N ALA A 199 13.31 -11.79 9.06
CA ALA A 199 13.35 -11.84 10.52
C ALA A 199 13.66 -10.45 11.14
N PRO A 200 13.02 -10.07 12.23
CA PRO A 200 12.04 -10.80 13.06
C PRO A 200 10.59 -10.75 12.50
N GLY A 201 10.35 -10.18 11.35
CA GLY A 201 9.03 -10.00 10.75
C GLY A 201 8.53 -8.56 10.84
N ILE A 202 7.23 -8.37 10.72
CA ILE A 202 6.59 -7.07 10.90
C ILE A 202 6.58 -6.72 12.38
N ILE A 203 6.95 -5.49 12.70
CA ILE A 203 6.81 -4.90 14.03
C ILE A 203 5.97 -3.64 13.87
N GLY A 204 4.81 -3.60 14.53
CA GLY A 204 3.95 -2.43 14.49
C GLY A 204 3.01 -2.38 13.27
N PRO A 205 2.67 -1.16 12.79
CA PRO A 205 1.63 -0.95 11.81
C PRO A 205 2.03 -1.35 10.40
N PHE A 206 1.07 -1.92 9.66
CA PHE A 206 1.16 -2.17 8.23
C PHE A 206 -0.21 -2.04 7.57
N SER A 207 -0.23 -1.89 6.26
CA SER A 207 -1.46 -1.78 5.49
C SER A 207 -1.39 -2.59 4.20
N LEU A 208 -2.49 -3.27 3.87
CA LEU A 208 -2.71 -3.97 2.62
C LEU A 208 -3.75 -3.20 1.80
N GLN A 209 -3.28 -2.51 0.77
CA GLN A 209 -4.13 -1.72 -0.11
C GLN A 209 -4.73 -2.63 -1.16
N SER A 210 -6.05 -2.72 -1.19
CA SER A 210 -6.76 -3.77 -1.92
C SER A 210 -7.87 -3.23 -2.80
N VAL A 211 -8.21 -4.01 -3.81
CA VAL A 211 -9.43 -3.87 -4.61
C VAL A 211 -10.34 -5.04 -4.29
N ILE A 212 -11.60 -4.75 -4.01
CA ILE A 212 -12.67 -5.75 -3.90
C ILE A 212 -13.37 -5.81 -5.25
N THR A 213 -13.24 -6.92 -5.96
CA THR A 213 -13.84 -7.10 -7.29
C THR A 213 -15.35 -7.35 -7.22
N LYS A 214 -16.02 -7.35 -8.37
CA LYS A 214 -17.46 -7.70 -8.49
C LYS A 214 -17.79 -9.11 -7.94
N ASP A 215 -16.81 -10.02 -7.97
CA ASP A 215 -16.93 -11.39 -7.48
C ASP A 215 -16.50 -11.52 -6.00
N LEU A 216 -16.38 -10.40 -5.30
CA LEU A 216 -15.97 -10.28 -3.89
C LEU A 216 -14.60 -10.92 -3.61
N GLU A 217 -13.70 -10.86 -4.58
CA GLU A 217 -12.30 -11.24 -4.41
C GLU A 217 -11.48 -10.04 -3.92
N LEU A 218 -10.54 -10.32 -3.02
CA LEU A 218 -9.59 -9.33 -2.51
C LEU A 218 -8.30 -9.44 -3.32
N ILE A 219 -7.90 -8.34 -3.97
CA ILE A 219 -6.65 -8.23 -4.74
C ILE A 219 -5.82 -7.13 -4.12
N VAL A 220 -4.68 -7.48 -3.54
CA VAL A 220 -3.76 -6.51 -2.92
C VAL A 220 -2.83 -5.94 -3.98
N TYR A 221 -2.90 -4.63 -4.22
CA TYR A 221 -2.12 -3.96 -5.27
C TYR A 221 -0.96 -3.10 -4.73
N ASP A 222 -0.92 -2.86 -3.42
CA ASP A 222 0.16 -2.12 -2.75
C ASP A 222 0.23 -2.50 -1.27
N VAL A 223 1.43 -2.42 -0.69
CA VAL A 223 1.69 -2.77 0.71
C VAL A 223 2.46 -1.63 1.36
N SER A 224 2.05 -1.23 2.56
CA SER A 224 2.83 -0.33 3.41
C SER A 224 3.29 -1.08 4.66
N LEU A 225 4.60 -1.14 4.88
CA LEU A 225 5.24 -1.87 5.98
C LEU A 225 5.72 -0.91 7.10
N ARG A 226 4.99 0.15 7.28
CA ARG A 226 5.24 1.28 8.20
C ARG A 226 3.93 1.95 8.56
N VAL A 227 4.01 3.01 9.37
CA VAL A 227 2.85 3.87 9.62
C VAL A 227 2.26 4.34 8.29
N PRO A 228 1.02 3.95 7.94
CA PRO A 228 0.37 4.38 6.72
C PRO A 228 0.02 5.88 6.76
N GLY A 229 -0.32 6.45 5.59
CA GLY A 229 -0.62 7.88 5.46
C GLY A 229 -1.98 8.33 6.01
N ASN A 230 -2.71 7.47 6.69
CA ASN A 230 -4.09 7.62 7.13
C ASN A 230 -4.27 7.59 8.67
N PRO A 231 -3.71 8.54 9.41
CA PRO A 231 -3.70 8.50 10.88
C PRO A 231 -5.09 8.57 11.52
N ILE A 232 -6.08 9.05 10.79
CA ILE A 232 -7.45 9.26 11.30
C ILE A 232 -8.27 7.98 11.38
N VAL A 233 -7.93 6.95 10.59
CA VAL A 233 -8.75 5.74 10.45
C VAL A 233 -8.96 5.02 11.76
N ALA A 234 -7.89 4.83 12.51
CA ALA A 234 -7.97 4.10 13.78
C ALA A 234 -8.80 4.83 14.84
N THR A 235 -8.86 6.16 14.81
CA THR A 235 -9.67 6.94 15.76
C THR A 235 -11.17 6.86 15.49
N THR A 236 -11.55 6.58 14.27
CA THR A 236 -12.95 6.52 13.84
C THR A 236 -13.44 5.10 13.57
N SER A 237 -12.54 4.13 13.50
CA SER A 237 -12.88 2.73 13.26
C SER A 237 -13.53 2.09 14.50
N PRO A 238 -14.65 1.37 14.35
CA PRO A 238 -15.24 0.62 15.45
C PRO A 238 -14.37 -0.55 15.95
N TYR A 239 -13.45 -1.05 15.14
CA TYR A 239 -12.65 -2.25 15.47
C TYR A 239 -11.74 -2.03 16.67
N THR A 240 -11.08 -0.89 16.80
CA THR A 240 -10.27 -0.58 17.98
C THR A 240 -11.12 -0.48 19.24
N LYS A 241 -12.35 0.06 19.12
CA LYS A 241 -13.30 0.10 20.23
C LYS A 241 -13.74 -1.29 20.68
N TYR A 242 -14.00 -2.20 19.76
CA TYR A 242 -14.38 -3.57 20.09
C TYR A 242 -13.24 -4.33 20.78
N GLN A 243 -12.00 -4.16 20.31
CA GLN A 243 -10.85 -4.88 20.82
C GLN A 243 -10.30 -4.30 22.14
N TYR A 244 -10.31 -2.96 22.28
CA TYR A 244 -9.65 -2.26 23.40
C TYR A 244 -10.61 -1.44 24.27
N GLY A 245 -11.91 -1.49 24.03
CA GLY A 245 -12.90 -0.68 24.73
C GLY A 245 -12.87 0.82 24.41
N GLN A 246 -11.95 1.27 23.56
CA GLN A 246 -11.77 2.67 23.19
C GLN A 246 -11.23 2.84 21.78
N THR A 247 -11.47 4.00 21.17
CA THR A 247 -10.87 4.38 19.89
C THR A 247 -9.57 5.14 20.09
N PHE A 248 -8.57 4.88 19.26
CA PHE A 248 -7.28 5.58 19.29
C PHE A 248 -6.55 5.49 17.94
N GLY A 249 -5.66 6.42 17.69
CA GLY A 249 -4.82 6.45 16.49
C GLY A 249 -3.63 5.50 16.57
N VAL A 250 -3.01 5.25 15.42
CA VAL A 250 -1.83 4.38 15.28
C VAL A 250 -0.69 4.81 16.21
N GLY A 251 -0.47 6.13 16.37
CA GLY A 251 0.56 6.64 17.28
C GLY A 251 0.34 6.23 18.73
N ARG A 252 -0.91 6.25 19.21
CA ARG A 252 -1.24 5.77 20.57
C ARG A 252 -1.03 4.27 20.68
N ARG A 253 -1.37 3.48 19.64
CA ARG A 253 -1.11 2.03 19.64
C ARG A 253 0.38 1.72 19.72
N ILE A 254 1.22 2.49 19.00
CA ILE A 254 2.69 2.38 19.10
C ILE A 254 3.16 2.70 20.54
N ALA A 255 2.67 3.78 21.13
CA ALA A 255 3.02 4.14 22.50
C ALA A 255 2.61 3.07 23.53
N MET A 256 1.44 2.46 23.36
CA MET A 256 0.99 1.33 24.18
C MET A 256 1.94 0.11 24.06
N GLU A 257 2.41 -0.17 22.83
CA GLU A 257 3.35 -1.27 22.59
C GLU A 257 4.70 -1.01 23.25
N ILE A 258 5.25 0.21 23.09
CA ILE A 258 6.52 0.59 23.72
C ILE A 258 6.42 0.51 25.24
N LYS A 259 5.33 1.03 25.82
CA LYS A 259 5.10 0.95 27.28
C LYS A 259 5.04 -0.49 27.76
N ARG A 260 4.28 -1.34 27.08
CA ARG A 260 4.19 -2.76 27.39
C ARG A 260 5.54 -3.45 27.30
N ALA A 261 6.30 -3.23 26.23
CA ALA A 261 7.63 -3.80 26.04
C ALA A 261 8.61 -3.36 27.13
N GLN A 262 8.51 -2.12 27.59
CA GLN A 262 9.31 -1.61 28.71
C GLN A 262 8.93 -2.28 30.04
N GLU A 263 7.63 -2.44 30.32
CA GLU A 263 7.13 -3.10 31.54
C GLU A 263 7.51 -4.59 31.60
N GLU A 264 7.62 -5.25 30.44
CA GLU A 264 7.98 -6.66 30.29
C GLU A 264 9.50 -6.88 30.05
N ASP A 265 10.33 -5.82 30.03
CA ASP A 265 11.77 -5.83 29.70
C ASP A 265 12.08 -6.48 28.32
N ARG A 266 11.29 -6.14 27.33
CA ARG A 266 11.31 -6.71 25.96
C ARG A 266 11.42 -5.66 24.86
N LEU A 267 12.06 -4.51 25.14
CA LEU A 267 12.21 -3.43 24.16
C LEU A 267 13.00 -3.86 22.93
N ASP A 268 13.95 -4.76 23.06
CA ASP A 268 14.76 -5.32 21.98
C ASP A 268 13.96 -6.12 20.94
N GLU A 269 12.74 -6.56 21.29
CA GLU A 269 11.85 -7.26 20.36
C GLU A 269 11.07 -6.31 19.43
N ILE A 270 11.00 -5.02 19.77
CA ILE A 270 10.21 -4.04 19.02
C ILE A 270 11.02 -2.91 18.41
N VAL A 271 12.31 -2.85 18.69
CA VAL A 271 13.24 -1.86 18.12
C VAL A 271 14.36 -2.55 17.33
N THR A 272 14.85 -1.86 16.29
CA THR A 272 15.97 -2.34 15.48
C THR A 272 16.98 -1.24 15.20
#